data_bf148cc9b658de2da738f4342a57675b
#
_entry.id   bf148cc9b658de2da738f4342a57675b
#
_cell.length_a   1.000
_cell.length_b   1.000
_cell.length_c   1.000
_cell.angle_alpha   90.00
_cell.angle_beta   90.00
_cell.angle_gamma   90.00
#
_symmetry.space_group_name_H-M   'P 1'
#
loop_
_entity.id
_entity.type
_entity.pdbx_description
1 polymer ?
#
loop_
_entity_poly.entity_id
_entity_poly.type
_entity_poly.pdbx_seq_one_letter_code
_entity_poly.pdbx_strand_id
1 'polypeptide(L)'
;ENISWFKRALWAPAVIHANDKYYIFFGANDIQSNNELGGIGVAVADNPAGPFKDALGKPLIDKFVNGAQPIDQFVYKDDDGQYYMYYGGWGHCNMVKLAPDLLSIVPFEDGTIYKEVTPEKYVEGPFMLKRNGKYYFMWSEGGWTGPDYCVAYAIADSPFGPFKREAKILERDPNIGTGAGHHSVVKGPG
;
A
#
# COMPACT_ATOMS: atom_id res chain seq x y z
N GLU A 1 18.43 -0.51 -13.16
CA GLU A 1 19.46 -1.56 -13.41
C GLU A 1 19.51 -2.66 -12.35
N ASN A 2 18.84 -2.46 -11.20
CA ASN A 2 18.90 -3.41 -10.08
C ASN A 2 17.68 -4.32 -9.95
N ILE A 3 16.70 -4.22 -10.84
CA ILE A 3 15.46 -5.02 -10.83
C ILE A 3 15.36 -5.71 -12.20
N SER A 4 15.71 -6.98 -12.27
CA SER A 4 15.84 -7.74 -13.52
C SER A 4 14.54 -7.91 -14.32
N TRP A 5 13.40 -7.90 -13.63
CA TRP A 5 12.06 -8.04 -14.20
C TRP A 5 11.36 -6.70 -14.51
N PHE A 6 11.96 -5.58 -14.11
CA PHE A 6 11.43 -4.24 -14.38
C PHE A 6 11.58 -3.85 -15.84
N LYS A 7 10.53 -3.29 -16.42
CA LYS A 7 10.52 -2.75 -17.80
C LYS A 7 9.99 -1.31 -17.86
N ARG A 8 9.00 -0.97 -17.01
CA ARG A 8 8.32 0.33 -17.05
C ARG A 8 7.61 0.64 -15.73
N ALA A 9 7.23 1.88 -15.52
CA ALA A 9 6.31 2.31 -14.47
C ALA A 9 6.69 1.81 -13.06
N LEU A 10 7.69 2.43 -12.44
CA LEU A 10 7.95 2.30 -11.00
C LEU A 10 7.09 3.31 -10.27
N TRP A 11 6.13 2.84 -9.49
CA TRP A 11 5.10 3.68 -8.89
C TRP A 11 4.95 3.42 -7.39
N ALA A 12 4.40 4.43 -6.70
CA ALA A 12 3.90 4.34 -5.34
C ALA A 12 4.86 3.67 -4.34
N PRO A 13 6.10 4.13 -4.18
CA PRO A 13 7.03 3.52 -3.24
C PRO A 13 6.56 3.72 -1.80
N ALA A 14 6.57 2.65 -1.01
CA ALA A 14 6.37 2.68 0.42
C ALA A 14 7.63 2.17 1.12
N VAL A 15 8.12 2.93 2.10
CA VAL A 15 9.37 2.62 2.82
C VAL A 15 9.05 2.21 4.26
N ILE A 16 9.72 1.18 4.73
CA ILE A 16 9.71 0.79 6.15
C ILE A 16 11.12 0.45 6.63
N HIS A 17 11.46 0.89 7.84
CA HIS A 17 12.66 0.47 8.55
C HIS A 17 12.30 -0.68 9.49
N ALA A 18 12.94 -1.83 9.30
CA ALA A 18 12.74 -3.03 10.10
C ALA A 18 13.98 -3.91 10.04
N ASN A 19 14.23 -4.71 11.08
CA ASN A 19 15.34 -5.67 11.11
C ASN A 19 16.71 -5.02 10.77
N ASP A 20 16.94 -3.79 11.26
CA ASP A 20 18.12 -2.97 10.96
C ASP A 20 18.38 -2.72 9.47
N LYS A 21 17.32 -2.80 8.64
CA LYS A 21 17.36 -2.58 7.20
C LYS A 21 16.22 -1.65 6.76
N TYR A 22 16.37 -1.09 5.57
CA TYR A 22 15.37 -0.29 4.89
C TYR A 22 14.78 -1.10 3.74
N TYR A 23 13.46 -1.22 3.73
CA TYR A 23 12.71 -1.90 2.69
C TYR A 23 11.92 -0.87 1.89
N ILE A 24 12.01 -0.93 0.57
CA ILE A 24 11.14 -0.19 -0.35
C ILE A 24 10.25 -1.21 -1.06
N PHE A 25 8.96 -1.10 -0.85
CA PHE A 25 7.95 -1.78 -1.64
C PHE A 25 7.54 -0.85 -2.79
N PHE A 26 7.36 -1.39 -3.97
CA PHE A 26 7.05 -0.60 -5.17
C PHE A 26 6.17 -1.38 -6.13
N GLY A 27 5.26 -0.69 -6.81
CA GLY A 27 4.56 -1.22 -7.97
C GLY A 27 5.45 -1.12 -9.22
N ALA A 28 5.49 -2.15 -10.05
CA ALA A 28 6.24 -2.13 -11.30
C ALA A 28 5.49 -2.76 -12.46
N ASN A 29 5.77 -2.24 -13.65
CA ASN A 29 5.27 -2.65 -14.96
C ASN A 29 3.78 -2.34 -15.21
N ASP A 30 3.04 -1.84 -14.22
CA ASP A 30 1.64 -1.43 -14.36
C ASP A 30 0.82 -2.49 -15.12
N ILE A 31 0.78 -3.70 -14.57
CA ILE A 31 0.13 -4.84 -15.23
C ILE A 31 -1.38 -4.61 -15.33
N GLN A 32 -1.93 -4.95 -16.49
CA GLN A 32 -3.37 -4.84 -16.81
C GLN A 32 -4.05 -6.21 -16.84
N SER A 33 -3.27 -7.27 -16.72
CA SER A 33 -3.76 -8.65 -16.68
C SER A 33 -2.77 -9.59 -15.99
N ASN A 34 -3.25 -10.78 -15.60
CA ASN A 34 -2.41 -11.81 -14.99
C ASN A 34 -1.43 -12.49 -15.96
N ASN A 35 -1.46 -12.13 -17.24
CA ASN A 35 -0.52 -12.63 -18.25
C ASN A 35 0.72 -11.74 -18.41
N GLU A 36 0.77 -10.62 -17.71
CA GLU A 36 1.89 -9.68 -17.75
C GLU A 36 2.85 -9.91 -16.59
N LEU A 37 4.14 -9.71 -16.83
CA LEU A 37 5.16 -9.72 -15.79
C LEU A 37 5.17 -8.35 -15.09
N GLY A 38 4.95 -8.34 -13.79
CA GLY A 38 4.95 -7.11 -12.98
C GLY A 38 4.19 -7.29 -11.67
N GLY A 39 3.86 -6.19 -11.02
CA GLY A 39 3.17 -6.16 -9.74
C GLY A 39 4.00 -5.53 -8.63
N ILE A 40 3.82 -5.98 -7.39
CA ILE A 40 4.48 -5.40 -6.21
C ILE A 40 5.81 -6.11 -5.96
N GLY A 41 6.91 -5.35 -5.99
CA GLY A 41 8.25 -5.80 -5.64
C GLY A 41 8.73 -5.26 -4.30
N VAL A 42 9.86 -5.79 -3.82
CA VAL A 42 10.54 -5.32 -2.62
C VAL A 42 12.05 -5.23 -2.87
N ALA A 43 12.64 -4.10 -2.49
CA ALA A 43 14.08 -3.90 -2.51
C ALA A 43 14.57 -3.53 -1.11
N VAL A 44 15.80 -3.92 -0.78
CA VAL A 44 16.38 -3.81 0.57
C VAL A 44 17.71 -3.10 0.51
N ALA A 45 17.99 -2.27 1.51
CA ALA A 45 19.28 -1.62 1.74
C ALA A 45 19.63 -1.58 3.23
N ASP A 46 20.92 -1.45 3.53
CA ASP A 46 21.43 -1.23 4.89
C ASP A 46 21.41 0.27 5.27
N ASN A 47 21.18 1.16 4.30
CA ASN A 47 21.18 2.61 4.48
C ASN A 47 19.92 3.22 3.83
N PRO A 48 19.28 4.25 4.44
CA PRO A 48 18.09 4.89 3.85
C PRO A 48 18.34 5.55 2.49
N ALA A 49 19.58 5.95 2.20
CA ALA A 49 19.97 6.45 0.88
C ALA A 49 20.30 5.33 -0.13
N GLY A 50 20.20 4.07 0.25
CA GLY A 50 20.55 2.93 -0.58
C GLY A 50 22.06 2.60 -0.56
N PRO A 51 22.57 1.87 -1.56
CA PRO A 51 21.82 1.38 -2.73
C PRO A 51 20.82 0.27 -2.38
N PHE A 52 19.61 0.40 -2.87
CA PHE A 52 18.59 -0.64 -2.75
C PHE A 52 18.80 -1.73 -3.80
N LYS A 53 18.63 -2.98 -3.39
CA LYS A 53 18.74 -4.16 -4.25
C LYS A 53 17.43 -4.93 -4.20
N ASP A 54 16.99 -5.43 -5.36
CA ASP A 54 15.86 -6.34 -5.47
C ASP A 54 16.09 -7.56 -4.56
N ALA A 55 15.18 -7.78 -3.63
CA ALA A 55 15.35 -8.83 -2.62
C ALA A 55 14.93 -10.22 -3.12
N LEU A 56 14.06 -10.30 -4.14
CA LEU A 56 13.42 -11.54 -4.57
C LEU A 56 13.76 -11.94 -6.01
N GLY A 57 14.20 -11.01 -6.85
CA GLY A 57 14.39 -11.24 -8.30
C GLY A 57 13.09 -11.44 -9.08
N LYS A 58 11.94 -11.21 -8.41
CA LYS A 58 10.59 -11.34 -8.95
C LYS A 58 9.60 -10.51 -8.11
N PRO A 59 8.39 -10.23 -8.60
CA PRO A 59 7.36 -9.63 -7.75
C PRO A 59 7.02 -10.50 -6.53
N LEU A 60 6.71 -9.84 -5.42
CA LEU A 60 6.10 -10.46 -4.23
C LEU A 60 4.62 -10.80 -4.48
N ILE A 61 3.93 -9.90 -5.17
CA ILE A 61 2.54 -10.09 -5.64
C ILE A 61 2.53 -9.80 -7.15
N ASP A 62 2.22 -10.80 -7.95
CA ASP A 62 2.39 -10.80 -9.41
C ASP A 62 1.06 -10.89 -10.20
N LYS A 63 -0.08 -10.81 -9.50
CA LYS A 63 -1.39 -11.01 -10.13
C LYS A 63 -2.51 -10.29 -9.40
N PHE A 64 -3.61 -10.11 -10.11
CA PHE A 64 -4.88 -9.64 -9.53
C PHE A 64 -5.46 -10.69 -8.60
N VAL A 65 -5.87 -10.27 -7.42
CA VAL A 65 -6.62 -11.07 -6.45
C VAL A 65 -7.80 -10.22 -5.99
N ASN A 66 -9.01 -10.81 -5.90
CA ASN A 66 -10.24 -10.10 -5.53
C ASN A 66 -10.49 -8.83 -6.37
N GLY A 67 -10.06 -8.80 -7.64
CA GLY A 67 -10.17 -7.63 -8.50
C GLY A 67 -9.11 -6.54 -8.32
N ALA A 68 -8.31 -6.60 -7.26
CA ALA A 68 -7.28 -5.59 -6.99
C ALA A 68 -6.08 -5.74 -7.92
N GLN A 69 -5.75 -4.68 -8.65
CA GLN A 69 -4.47 -4.55 -9.33
C GLN A 69 -3.34 -4.55 -8.30
N PRO A 70 -2.24 -5.30 -8.48
CA PRO A 70 -1.12 -5.31 -7.54
C PRO A 70 -0.26 -4.05 -7.66
N ILE A 71 -0.72 -2.98 -7.04
CA ILE A 71 -0.12 -1.64 -7.03
C ILE A 71 -0.46 -0.93 -5.71
N ASP A 72 0.17 0.20 -5.45
CA ASP A 72 -0.15 1.13 -4.37
C ASP A 72 -0.11 0.48 -2.98
N GLN A 73 0.93 -0.25 -2.74
CA GLN A 73 1.12 -0.96 -1.48
C GLN A 73 1.57 -0.04 -0.35
N PHE A 74 1.03 -0.28 0.84
CA PHE A 74 1.47 0.32 2.09
C PHE A 74 1.72 -0.77 3.13
N VAL A 75 2.87 -0.73 3.80
CA VAL A 75 3.23 -1.68 4.84
C VAL A 75 3.08 -1.03 6.21
N TYR A 76 2.26 -1.65 7.04
CA TYR A 76 1.95 -1.24 8.40
C TYR A 76 2.48 -2.28 9.40
N LYS A 77 3.16 -1.82 10.45
CA LYS A 77 3.54 -2.63 11.61
C LYS A 77 2.60 -2.35 12.76
N ASP A 78 1.87 -3.35 13.24
CA ASP A 78 1.01 -3.21 14.41
C ASP A 78 1.80 -3.32 15.72
N ASP A 79 1.16 -2.97 16.85
CA ASP A 79 1.78 -2.95 18.18
C ASP A 79 2.24 -4.33 18.66
N ASP A 80 1.63 -5.40 18.17
CA ASP A 80 2.03 -6.79 18.42
C ASP A 80 3.26 -7.23 17.63
N GLY A 81 3.78 -6.35 16.77
CA GLY A 81 4.94 -6.61 15.92
C GLY A 81 4.61 -7.24 14.57
N GLN A 82 3.34 -7.56 14.30
CA GLN A 82 2.93 -8.13 13.02
C GLN A 82 2.95 -7.07 11.92
N TYR A 83 3.45 -7.45 10.75
CA TYR A 83 3.42 -6.62 9.55
C TYR A 83 2.25 -7.02 8.66
N TYR A 84 1.53 -6.01 8.22
CA TYR A 84 0.46 -6.13 7.25
C TYR A 84 0.78 -5.25 6.03
N MET A 85 0.40 -5.70 4.85
CA MET A 85 0.43 -4.87 3.65
C MET A 85 -0.99 -4.71 3.11
N TYR A 86 -1.38 -3.45 2.92
CA TYR A 86 -2.60 -3.07 2.20
C TYR A 86 -2.18 -2.67 0.80
N TYR A 87 -2.92 -3.11 -0.22
CA TYR A 87 -2.61 -2.76 -1.59
C TYR A 87 -3.83 -2.89 -2.49
N GLY A 88 -3.81 -2.21 -3.59
CA GLY A 88 -4.73 -2.42 -4.69
C GLY A 88 -5.15 -1.16 -5.42
N GLY A 89 -5.23 -1.29 -6.73
CA GLY A 89 -5.91 -0.36 -7.63
C GLY A 89 -7.25 -0.91 -8.09
N TRP A 90 -7.86 -0.22 -9.06
CA TRP A 90 -9.12 -0.58 -9.72
C TRP A 90 -10.31 -0.71 -8.78
N GLY A 91 -10.31 0.06 -7.69
CA GLY A 91 -11.43 0.10 -6.76
C GLY A 91 -11.49 -1.08 -5.77
N HIS A 92 -10.42 -1.86 -5.67
CA HIS A 92 -10.32 -3.00 -4.76
C HIS A 92 -9.08 -2.90 -3.88
N CYS A 93 -9.23 -3.19 -2.60
CA CYS A 93 -8.15 -3.21 -1.62
C CYS A 93 -8.02 -4.57 -0.95
N ASN A 94 -6.86 -5.17 -1.05
CA ASN A 94 -6.50 -6.36 -0.30
C ASN A 94 -5.60 -6.01 0.88
N MET A 95 -5.69 -6.85 1.90
CA MET A 95 -4.76 -6.93 3.02
C MET A 95 -4.10 -8.30 3.01
N VAL A 96 -2.78 -8.33 3.19
CA VAL A 96 -1.99 -9.55 3.38
C VAL A 96 -1.15 -9.44 4.64
N LYS A 97 -0.85 -10.61 5.23
CA LYS A 97 0.06 -10.72 6.38
C LYS A 97 1.45 -11.04 5.86
N LEU A 98 2.44 -10.23 6.25
CA LEU A 98 3.83 -10.46 5.89
C LEU A 98 4.55 -11.29 6.94
N ALA A 99 5.49 -12.12 6.51
CA ALA A 99 6.44 -12.77 7.39
C ALA A 99 7.35 -11.73 8.09
N PRO A 100 8.01 -12.08 9.21
CA PRO A 100 8.87 -11.15 9.95
C PRO A 100 10.04 -10.58 9.12
N ASP A 101 10.49 -11.28 8.08
CA ASP A 101 11.54 -10.84 7.15
C ASP A 101 11.03 -9.85 6.08
N LEU A 102 9.72 -9.66 5.97
CA LEU A 102 9.03 -8.81 4.99
C LEU A 102 9.17 -9.29 3.53
N LEU A 103 9.69 -10.48 3.29
CA LEU A 103 9.99 -11.00 1.95
C LEU A 103 9.01 -12.07 1.48
N SER A 104 8.07 -12.45 2.31
CA SER A 104 7.03 -13.43 1.97
C SER A 104 5.68 -13.11 2.62
N ILE A 105 4.63 -13.66 2.03
CA ILE A 105 3.27 -13.58 2.55
C ILE A 105 2.98 -14.87 3.32
N VAL A 106 2.38 -14.74 4.50
CA VAL A 106 1.96 -15.86 5.33
C VAL A 106 0.44 -15.85 5.53
N PRO A 107 -0.19 -17.01 5.73
CA PRO A 107 -1.64 -17.07 5.94
C PRO A 107 -2.04 -16.37 7.26
N PHE A 108 -3.26 -15.86 7.27
CA PHE A 108 -3.96 -15.50 8.49
C PHE A 108 -4.33 -16.75 9.29
N GLU A 109 -4.80 -16.58 10.53
CA GLU A 109 -5.16 -17.70 11.41
C GLU A 109 -6.28 -18.59 10.84
N ASP A 110 -7.16 -18.00 10.03
CA ASP A 110 -8.24 -18.71 9.33
C ASP A 110 -7.78 -19.42 8.03
N GLY A 111 -6.48 -19.38 7.73
CA GLY A 111 -5.87 -19.97 6.54
C GLY A 111 -5.98 -19.13 5.28
N THR A 112 -6.67 -17.99 5.29
CA THR A 112 -6.74 -17.10 4.13
C THR A 112 -5.38 -16.41 3.89
N ILE A 113 -5.07 -16.12 2.62
CA ILE A 113 -3.84 -15.40 2.23
C ILE A 113 -4.15 -13.93 1.94
N TYR A 114 -5.27 -13.66 1.28
CA TYR A 114 -5.71 -12.32 0.89
C TYR A 114 -7.06 -12.04 1.50
N LYS A 115 -7.17 -10.96 2.26
CA LYS A 115 -8.46 -10.45 2.77
C LYS A 115 -8.82 -9.19 2.00
N GLU A 116 -9.96 -9.20 1.34
CA GLU A 116 -10.51 -7.98 0.77
C GLU A 116 -11.04 -7.07 1.89
N VAL A 117 -10.56 -5.83 1.90
CA VAL A 117 -10.89 -4.83 2.93
C VAL A 117 -11.36 -3.51 2.31
N THR A 118 -11.85 -3.56 1.11
CA THR A 118 -12.26 -2.42 0.28
C THR A 118 -13.32 -1.57 0.97
N PRO A 119 -13.06 -0.31 1.36
CA PRO A 119 -14.08 0.59 1.87
C PRO A 119 -14.91 1.21 0.74
N GLU A 120 -16.01 1.86 1.11
CA GLU A 120 -16.86 2.58 0.16
C GLU A 120 -16.06 3.64 -0.62
N LYS A 121 -16.26 3.71 -1.94
CA LYS A 121 -15.62 4.64 -2.89
C LYS A 121 -14.09 4.54 -2.98
N TYR A 122 -13.52 3.47 -2.47
CA TYR A 122 -12.09 3.21 -2.63
C TYR A 122 -11.71 3.15 -4.12
N VAL A 123 -10.62 3.78 -4.46
CA VAL A 123 -10.01 3.70 -5.80
C VAL A 123 -8.62 3.09 -5.71
N GLU A 124 -7.75 3.63 -4.85
CA GLU A 124 -6.34 3.23 -4.72
C GLU A 124 -5.67 3.91 -3.50
N GLY A 125 -4.35 3.74 -3.34
CA GLY A 125 -3.54 4.48 -2.40
C GLY A 125 -3.89 4.26 -0.92
N PRO A 126 -3.98 2.99 -0.44
CA PRO A 126 -4.30 2.71 0.95
C PRO A 126 -3.17 3.15 1.89
N PHE A 127 -3.55 3.69 3.03
CA PHE A 127 -2.64 4.07 4.10
C PHE A 127 -3.25 3.75 5.46
N MET A 128 -2.45 3.22 6.39
CA MET A 128 -2.89 2.87 7.74
C MET A 128 -2.01 3.55 8.78
N LEU A 129 -2.65 4.13 9.79
CA LEU A 129 -1.97 4.52 11.03
C LEU A 129 -2.82 4.15 12.25
N LYS A 130 -2.16 3.96 13.37
CA LYS A 130 -2.82 3.76 14.67
C LYS A 130 -2.58 4.97 15.57
N ARG A 131 -3.64 5.49 16.17
CA ARG A 131 -3.57 6.58 17.13
C ARG A 131 -4.60 6.38 18.23
N ASN A 132 -4.20 6.51 19.49
CA ASN A 132 -5.07 6.36 20.66
C ASN A 132 -5.88 5.05 20.65
N GLY A 133 -5.24 3.94 20.25
CA GLY A 133 -5.87 2.63 20.19
C GLY A 133 -6.83 2.40 19.02
N LYS A 134 -7.00 3.39 18.14
CA LYS A 134 -7.85 3.29 16.94
C LYS A 134 -7.02 3.24 15.68
N TYR A 135 -7.52 2.52 14.67
CA TYR A 135 -6.94 2.38 13.35
C TYR A 135 -7.59 3.37 12.40
N TYR A 136 -6.78 4.22 11.80
CA TYR A 136 -7.20 5.19 10.79
C TYR A 136 -6.77 4.65 9.44
N PHE A 137 -7.71 4.13 8.70
CA PHE A 137 -7.50 3.68 7.33
C PHE A 137 -7.87 4.80 6.38
N MET A 138 -6.96 5.15 5.48
CA MET A 138 -7.11 6.24 4.53
C MET A 138 -6.90 5.71 3.12
N TRP A 139 -7.57 6.31 2.15
CA TRP A 139 -7.49 5.89 0.74
C TRP A 139 -7.85 7.04 -0.20
N SER A 140 -7.52 6.87 -1.48
CA SER A 140 -7.94 7.79 -2.52
C SER A 140 -9.32 7.45 -3.06
N GLU A 141 -10.11 8.49 -3.29
CA GLU A 141 -11.38 8.47 -4.03
C GLU A 141 -11.26 9.32 -5.29
N GLY A 142 -12.13 9.10 -6.27
CA GLY A 142 -12.17 9.83 -7.54
C GLY A 142 -11.08 9.38 -8.53
N GLY A 143 -11.05 10.01 -9.69
CA GLY A 143 -10.08 9.68 -10.74
C GLY A 143 -8.75 10.38 -10.54
N TRP A 144 -7.64 9.65 -10.56
CA TRP A 144 -6.28 10.18 -10.34
C TRP A 144 -5.87 11.32 -11.29
N THR A 145 -6.52 11.47 -12.43
CA THR A 145 -6.33 12.58 -13.36
C THR A 145 -7.37 13.70 -13.19
N GLY A 146 -8.36 13.51 -12.31
CA GLY A 146 -9.51 14.36 -12.17
C GLY A 146 -9.47 15.32 -10.97
N PRO A 147 -10.31 16.33 -10.98
CA PRO A 147 -10.43 17.29 -9.88
C PRO A 147 -11.13 16.73 -8.64
N ASP A 148 -11.74 15.57 -8.74
CA ASP A 148 -12.40 14.81 -7.67
C ASP A 148 -11.46 13.85 -6.93
N TYR A 149 -10.21 13.71 -7.39
CA TYR A 149 -9.18 12.92 -6.71
C TYR A 149 -8.89 13.51 -5.34
N CYS A 150 -9.15 12.75 -4.30
CA CYS A 150 -9.12 13.22 -2.91
C CYS A 150 -8.75 12.08 -1.97
N VAL A 151 -8.54 12.38 -0.70
CA VAL A 151 -8.31 11.40 0.36
C VAL A 151 -9.49 11.35 1.30
N ALA A 152 -10.02 10.15 1.53
CA ALA A 152 -11.02 9.85 2.55
C ALA A 152 -10.43 8.95 3.63
N TYR A 153 -11.17 8.76 4.73
CA TYR A 153 -10.73 7.91 5.83
C TYR A 153 -11.88 7.21 6.52
N ALA A 154 -11.52 6.17 7.26
CA ALA A 154 -12.34 5.45 8.22
C ALA A 154 -11.60 5.30 9.55
N ILE A 155 -12.34 5.10 10.64
CA ILE A 155 -11.80 4.74 11.95
C ILE A 155 -12.35 3.36 12.32
N ALA A 156 -11.46 2.46 12.74
CA ALA A 156 -11.81 1.10 13.14
C ALA A 156 -11.16 0.70 14.47
N ASP A 157 -11.67 -0.35 15.07
CA ASP A 157 -11.10 -0.96 16.28
C ASP A 157 -10.07 -2.04 15.97
N SER A 158 -9.95 -2.41 14.71
CA SER A 158 -9.10 -3.50 14.21
C SER A 158 -8.41 -3.11 12.90
N PRO A 159 -7.19 -3.61 12.62
CA PRO A 159 -6.53 -3.42 11.34
C PRO A 159 -7.26 -4.10 10.17
N PHE A 160 -8.23 -4.97 10.47
CA PHE A 160 -9.08 -5.67 9.50
C PHE A 160 -10.36 -4.91 9.15
N GLY A 161 -10.61 -3.77 9.79
CA GLY A 161 -11.88 -3.08 9.70
C GLY A 161 -12.94 -3.63 10.67
N PRO A 162 -14.25 -3.52 10.34
CA PRO A 162 -14.77 -2.94 9.10
C PRO A 162 -14.45 -1.44 8.97
N PHE A 163 -14.11 -1.03 7.74
CA PHE A 163 -13.78 0.37 7.43
C PHE A 163 -15.00 1.10 6.90
N LYS A 164 -15.78 1.68 7.82
CA LYS A 164 -16.91 2.53 7.46
C LYS A 164 -16.40 3.94 7.17
N ARG A 165 -16.64 4.42 5.94
CA ARG A 165 -16.22 5.74 5.50
C ARG A 165 -16.77 6.83 6.41
N GLU A 166 -15.91 7.71 6.90
CA GLU A 166 -16.27 8.86 7.73
C GLU A 166 -16.40 10.14 6.87
N ALA A 167 -15.26 10.64 6.36
CA ALA A 167 -15.21 11.90 5.64
C ALA A 167 -14.01 11.94 4.68
N LYS A 168 -13.94 12.99 3.90
CA LYS A 168 -12.73 13.42 3.21
C LYS A 168 -11.86 14.25 4.15
N ILE A 169 -10.54 14.10 4.02
CA ILE A 169 -9.55 14.84 4.83
C ILE A 169 -8.57 15.65 3.98
N LEU A 170 -8.49 15.35 2.69
CA LEU A 170 -7.71 16.11 1.75
C LEU A 170 -8.49 16.20 0.44
N GLU A 171 -8.77 17.43 0.03
CA GLU A 171 -9.52 17.74 -1.18
C GLU A 171 -8.76 18.74 -2.05
N ARG A 172 -9.15 18.86 -3.28
CA ARG A 172 -8.64 19.85 -4.22
C ARG A 172 -8.77 21.27 -3.65
N ASP A 173 -7.67 22.02 -3.73
CA ASP A 173 -7.69 23.48 -3.71
C ASP A 173 -7.27 23.99 -5.10
N PRO A 174 -8.14 24.67 -5.85
CA PRO A 174 -7.85 25.12 -7.22
C PRO A 174 -6.68 26.11 -7.30
N ASN A 175 -6.29 26.73 -6.19
CA ASN A 175 -5.15 27.65 -6.12
C ASN A 175 -3.81 26.90 -5.89
N ILE A 176 -3.85 25.62 -5.49
CA ILE A 176 -2.68 24.82 -5.14
C ILE A 176 -2.49 23.66 -6.13
N GLY A 177 -3.54 22.92 -6.41
CA GLY A 177 -3.46 21.72 -7.26
C GLY A 177 -4.81 21.18 -7.69
N THR A 178 -4.78 20.35 -8.74
CA THR A 178 -6.00 19.85 -9.38
C THR A 178 -6.58 18.64 -8.67
N GLY A 179 -5.76 17.77 -8.10
CA GLY A 179 -6.16 16.58 -7.37
C GLY A 179 -5.30 16.37 -6.13
N ALA A 180 -5.83 15.74 -5.10
CA ALA A 180 -5.19 15.62 -3.80
C ALA A 180 -5.29 14.19 -3.23
N GLY A 181 -5.11 13.18 -4.09
CA GLY A 181 -5.09 11.77 -3.67
C GLY A 181 -3.69 11.23 -3.41
N HIS A 182 -3.59 9.96 -3.11
CA HIS A 182 -2.40 9.15 -2.86
C HIS A 182 -1.39 9.83 -1.92
N HIS A 183 -1.73 9.88 -0.65
CA HIS A 183 -1.03 10.63 0.39
C HIS A 183 -0.14 9.73 1.26
N SER A 184 0.65 10.36 2.10
CA SER A 184 1.29 9.74 3.26
C SER A 184 1.17 10.64 4.48
N VAL A 185 1.28 10.07 5.67
CA VAL A 185 1.21 10.79 6.95
C VAL A 185 2.48 10.51 7.74
N VAL A 186 3.08 11.56 8.27
CA VAL A 186 4.22 11.48 9.18
C VAL A 186 3.89 12.18 10.49
N LYS A 187 4.46 11.67 11.58
CA LYS A 187 4.36 12.36 12.87
C LYS A 187 5.22 13.62 12.83
N GLY A 188 4.58 14.77 12.97
CA GLY A 188 5.29 16.06 13.08
C GLY A 188 6.05 16.19 14.40
N PRO A 189 7.01 17.13 14.47
CA PRO A 189 7.61 17.53 15.73
C PRO A 189 6.54 18.23 16.58
N GLY A 190 6.32 17.74 17.80
CA GLY A 190 5.32 18.27 18.72
C GLY A 190 5.19 17.44 19.95
#